data_6672d8383c124b9ed945417c0281aedb
#
_entry.id   6672d8383c124b9ed945417c0281aedb
#
_cell.length_a   1.000
_cell.length_b   1.000
_cell.length_c   1.000
_cell.angle_alpha   90.00
_cell.angle_beta   90.00
_cell.angle_gamma   90.00
#
_symmetry.space_group_name_H-M   'P 1'
#
loop_
_entity.id
_entity.type
_entity.pdbx_description
1 polymer ?
#
loop_
_entity_poly.entity_id
_entity_poly.type
_entity_poly.pdbx_seq_one_letter_code
_entity_poly.pdbx_strand_id
1 'polypeptide(L)'
;MIFVYRVISIIIFPILVIFIYFRKFINKEDPVRYKEKIFLSSFINNFSDKRKLIWFHVASVGELQSIIPIIQSLNNNEEKYNFLITSITLSSGKLLKKELGEIDNLTHRYLPLDINCLVKAFVEIWQPHAVFFVDSEIWPNLILNLKEKNIPIAILNGRLTLKSFSRWSIIKNTAQKIFGKFDLILVANSISKKYFYELGGKNIYELGNIKFSDKVSKNKSNNPILKHKKYWCILSTHNNEEELCIKVHLKLSKKIKDFLTIIIPRHINRSEEIKKFCIKNDLKVQVVEKDSEILQESEIVIVNAFGVMSDYLSNAKSVFIGKSLLKKFKNDGGQNPILAALHGCKIYHGPYVFNFKDIYEFLGSKEICKEIVDVDELIYNLNSDFKINEKNVTNSKKLINDIGEEILFNTLNKINSFISNEYK
;
A
#
# COMPACT_ATOMS: atom_id res chain seq x y z
N MET A 1 8.66 17.59 26.06
CA MET A 1 8.61 16.38 25.20
C MET A 1 9.38 16.56 23.88
N ILE A 2 9.13 17.62 23.06
CA ILE A 2 9.87 17.83 21.76
C ILE A 2 11.38 17.93 22.01
N PHE A 3 11.81 18.71 23.02
CA PHE A 3 13.23 18.79 23.41
C PHE A 3 13.79 17.42 23.78
N VAL A 4 13.05 16.66 24.59
CA VAL A 4 13.44 15.28 24.96
C VAL A 4 13.57 14.38 23.73
N TYR A 5 12.63 14.48 22.79
CA TYR A 5 12.72 13.75 21.52
C TYR A 5 13.99 14.11 20.72
N ARG A 6 14.33 15.41 20.64
CA ARG A 6 15.56 15.86 19.98
C ARG A 6 16.82 15.31 20.65
N VAL A 7 16.88 15.35 21.95
CA VAL A 7 18.02 14.80 22.71
C VAL A 7 18.14 13.29 22.54
N ILE A 8 17.02 12.56 22.70
CA ILE A 8 17.00 11.10 22.50
C ILE A 8 17.41 10.74 21.08
N SER A 9 16.92 11.44 20.06
CA SER A 9 17.25 11.18 18.68
C SER A 9 18.76 11.31 18.39
N ILE A 10 19.42 12.31 19.01
CA ILE A 10 20.88 12.49 18.91
C ILE A 10 21.64 11.35 19.61
N ILE A 11 21.21 10.95 20.82
CA ILE A 11 21.86 9.87 21.57
C ILE A 11 21.75 8.53 20.81
N ILE A 12 20.61 8.26 20.20
CA ILE A 12 20.35 7.01 19.46
C ILE A 12 21.00 7.03 18.07
N PHE A 13 21.36 8.20 17.52
CA PHE A 13 21.89 8.33 16.16
C PHE A 13 23.04 7.38 15.84
N PRO A 14 24.11 7.20 16.66
CA PRO A 14 25.17 6.24 16.36
C PRO A 14 24.66 4.80 16.19
N ILE A 15 23.69 4.40 17.01
CA ILE A 15 23.07 3.06 16.93
C ILE A 15 22.29 2.92 15.63
N LEU A 16 21.55 3.94 15.21
CA LEU A 16 20.82 3.95 13.95
C LEU A 16 21.77 3.87 12.74
N VAL A 17 22.92 4.54 12.81
CA VAL A 17 23.98 4.44 11.78
C VAL A 17 24.48 3.01 11.65
N ILE A 18 24.84 2.37 12.77
CA ILE A 18 25.27 0.96 12.79
C ILE A 18 24.16 0.06 12.21
N PHE A 19 22.90 0.30 12.59
CA PHE A 19 21.77 -0.45 12.06
C PHE A 19 21.60 -0.32 10.55
N ILE A 20 21.78 0.88 9.98
CA ILE A 20 21.75 1.10 8.52
C ILE A 20 22.89 0.34 7.83
N TYR A 21 24.11 0.35 8.39
CA TYR A 21 25.23 -0.44 7.86
C TYR A 21 24.94 -1.94 7.90
N PHE A 22 24.36 -2.44 9.00
CA PHE A 22 23.93 -3.83 9.09
C PHE A 22 22.87 -4.18 8.04
N ARG A 23 21.86 -3.30 7.87
CA ARG A 23 20.83 -3.48 6.82
C ARG A 23 21.42 -3.48 5.42
N LYS A 24 22.43 -2.65 5.16
CA LYS A 24 23.20 -2.67 3.90
C LYS A 24 23.87 -4.02 3.70
N PHE A 25 24.53 -4.54 4.73
CA PHE A 25 25.23 -5.84 4.67
C PHE A 25 24.27 -7.00 4.30
N ILE A 26 23.05 -6.98 4.79
CA ILE A 26 22.00 -7.97 4.47
C ILE A 26 21.14 -7.58 3.24
N ASN A 27 21.63 -6.72 2.37
CA ASN A 27 20.98 -6.27 1.12
C ASN A 27 19.56 -5.67 1.30
N LYS A 28 19.26 -5.08 2.46
CA LYS A 28 18.00 -4.38 2.74
C LYS A 28 18.08 -2.85 2.55
N GLU A 29 19.25 -2.34 2.19
CA GLU A 29 19.48 -0.94 1.82
C GLU A 29 20.16 -0.86 0.45
N ASP A 30 20.04 0.30 -0.20
CA ASP A 30 20.76 0.57 -1.44
C ASP A 30 22.28 0.62 -1.15
N PRO A 31 23.12 -0.13 -1.92
CA PRO A 31 24.54 -0.25 -1.64
C PRO A 31 25.32 1.07 -1.68
N VAL A 32 24.84 2.06 -2.42
CA VAL A 32 25.48 3.38 -2.59
C VAL A 32 24.65 4.47 -1.88
N ARG A 33 23.33 4.48 -2.13
CA ARG A 33 22.43 5.56 -1.75
C ARG A 33 21.96 5.51 -0.28
N TYR A 34 22.29 4.45 0.50
CA TYR A 34 22.03 4.41 1.95
C TYR A 34 22.63 5.65 2.67
N LYS A 35 23.68 6.26 2.07
CA LYS A 35 24.34 7.47 2.56
C LYS A 35 23.37 8.67 2.65
N GLU A 36 22.36 8.72 1.79
CA GLU A 36 21.32 9.78 1.80
C GLU A 36 20.54 9.83 3.12
N LYS A 37 20.56 8.75 3.92
CA LYS A 37 19.87 8.69 5.21
C LYS A 37 20.68 9.28 6.37
N ILE A 38 22.00 9.38 6.24
CA ILE A 38 22.89 9.62 7.39
C ILE A 38 23.97 10.68 7.15
N PHE A 39 24.29 11.03 5.89
CA PHE A 39 25.38 11.97 5.59
C PHE A 39 24.89 13.22 4.85
N LEU A 40 25.20 14.39 5.41
CA LEU A 40 24.88 15.70 4.84
C LEU A 40 25.45 15.88 3.42
N SER A 41 26.65 15.37 3.15
CA SER A 41 27.31 15.43 1.83
C SER A 41 26.53 14.71 0.71
N SER A 42 25.53 13.92 1.07
CA SER A 42 24.67 13.21 0.11
C SER A 42 23.41 14.01 -0.27
N PHE A 43 23.18 15.16 0.37
CA PHE A 43 22.01 15.99 0.10
C PHE A 43 22.30 16.92 -1.06
N ILE A 44 22.00 16.48 -2.28
CA ILE A 44 22.26 17.23 -3.51
C ILE A 44 20.92 17.54 -4.17
N ASN A 45 20.65 18.84 -4.38
CA ASN A 45 19.55 19.30 -5.22
C ASN A 45 20.07 19.48 -6.64
N ASN A 46 19.52 18.73 -7.58
CA ASN A 46 19.94 18.75 -8.99
C ASN A 46 19.07 19.65 -9.86
N PHE A 47 18.03 20.29 -9.31
CA PHE A 47 17.19 21.21 -10.07
C PHE A 47 17.90 22.55 -10.25
N SER A 48 18.05 22.96 -11.51
CA SER A 48 18.69 24.23 -11.90
C SER A 48 17.68 25.33 -12.22
N ASP A 49 16.42 24.97 -12.39
CA ASP A 49 15.34 25.89 -12.72
C ASP A 49 14.57 26.42 -11.50
N LYS A 50 13.75 27.45 -11.72
CA LYS A 50 12.97 28.14 -10.67
C LYS A 50 11.55 27.61 -10.51
N ARG A 51 11.22 26.43 -11.05
CA ARG A 51 9.88 25.83 -10.87
C ARG A 51 9.62 25.55 -9.41
N LYS A 52 8.36 25.66 -8.98
CA LYS A 52 7.94 25.30 -7.63
C LYS A 52 8.25 23.83 -7.38
N LEU A 53 8.94 23.53 -6.29
CA LEU A 53 9.27 22.16 -5.88
C LEU A 53 8.16 21.60 -4.99
N ILE A 54 7.50 20.53 -5.45
CA ILE A 54 6.52 19.80 -4.68
C ILE A 54 7.15 18.52 -4.15
N TRP A 55 7.12 18.36 -2.84
CA TRP A 55 7.72 17.21 -2.17
C TRP A 55 6.68 16.23 -1.65
N PHE A 56 6.77 14.96 -2.07
CA PHE A 56 5.98 13.85 -1.54
C PHE A 56 6.87 12.93 -0.72
N HIS A 57 6.43 12.58 0.49
CA HIS A 57 7.10 11.59 1.33
C HIS A 57 6.24 10.34 1.47
N VAL A 58 6.84 9.16 1.16
CA VAL A 58 6.23 7.83 1.24
C VAL A 58 7.15 6.86 1.96
N ALA A 59 6.62 6.01 2.83
CA ALA A 59 7.41 5.00 3.53
C ALA A 59 7.41 3.64 2.81
N SER A 60 6.36 3.31 2.09
CA SER A 60 6.13 1.98 1.53
C SER A 60 5.82 1.99 0.02
N VAL A 61 5.93 0.80 -0.59
CA VAL A 61 5.55 0.58 -1.99
C VAL A 61 4.07 0.92 -2.24
N GLY A 62 3.17 0.54 -1.31
CA GLY A 62 1.74 0.80 -1.47
C GLY A 62 1.37 2.28 -1.33
N GLU A 63 2.12 3.07 -0.55
CA GLU A 63 1.97 4.52 -0.49
C GLU A 63 2.47 5.17 -1.77
N LEU A 64 3.63 4.71 -2.29
CA LEU A 64 4.15 5.21 -3.56
C LEU A 64 3.16 4.96 -4.70
N GLN A 65 2.62 3.75 -4.82
CA GLN A 65 1.62 3.42 -5.84
C GLN A 65 0.41 4.38 -5.78
N SER A 66 -0.07 4.68 -4.58
CA SER A 66 -1.25 5.54 -4.41
C SER A 66 -1.05 6.99 -4.86
N ILE A 67 0.19 7.49 -4.93
CA ILE A 67 0.47 8.87 -5.40
C ILE A 67 0.91 8.94 -6.87
N ILE A 68 1.20 7.83 -7.52
CA ILE A 68 1.56 7.83 -8.95
C ILE A 68 0.52 8.55 -9.81
N PRO A 69 -0.80 8.27 -9.69
CA PRO A 69 -1.83 8.99 -10.46
C PRO A 69 -1.85 10.50 -10.17
N ILE A 70 -1.58 10.89 -8.92
CA ILE A 70 -1.50 12.30 -8.52
C ILE A 70 -0.33 12.99 -9.22
N ILE A 71 0.87 12.40 -9.15
CA ILE A 71 2.08 12.96 -9.76
C ILE A 71 1.93 13.07 -11.27
N GLN A 72 1.41 12.03 -11.93
CA GLN A 72 1.14 12.05 -13.37
C GLN A 72 0.16 13.15 -13.75
N SER A 73 -0.92 13.35 -12.97
CA SER A 73 -1.90 14.40 -13.22
C SER A 73 -1.28 15.79 -13.02
N LEU A 74 -0.52 16.01 -11.96
CA LEU A 74 0.17 17.29 -11.71
C LEU A 74 1.25 17.59 -12.76
N ASN A 75 1.95 16.58 -13.27
CA ASN A 75 2.96 16.74 -14.31
C ASN A 75 2.36 17.12 -15.67
N ASN A 76 1.11 16.76 -15.92
CA ASN A 76 0.38 17.08 -17.16
C ASN A 76 -0.29 18.46 -17.12
N ASN A 77 -0.28 19.15 -15.98
CA ASN A 77 -0.84 20.49 -15.86
C ASN A 77 -0.01 21.54 -16.64
N GLU A 78 -0.62 22.66 -16.99
CA GLU A 78 0.05 23.79 -17.64
C GLU A 78 1.13 24.40 -16.73
N GLU A 79 0.87 24.49 -15.43
CA GLU A 79 1.84 24.90 -14.42
C GLU A 79 2.83 23.76 -14.16
N LYS A 80 4.07 23.92 -14.60
CA LYS A 80 5.10 22.88 -14.46
C LYS A 80 5.78 22.95 -13.10
N TYR A 81 5.75 21.84 -12.38
CA TYR A 81 6.40 21.67 -11.07
C TYR A 81 7.71 20.86 -11.21
N ASN A 82 8.58 20.99 -10.23
CA ASN A 82 9.60 19.99 -9.92
C ASN A 82 9.07 19.08 -8.83
N PHE A 83 9.38 17.79 -8.88
CA PHE A 83 8.94 16.81 -7.91
C PHE A 83 10.11 16.21 -7.15
N LEU A 84 10.09 16.31 -5.83
CA LEU A 84 10.93 15.53 -4.94
C LEU A 84 10.08 14.42 -4.34
N ILE A 85 10.48 13.15 -4.53
CA ILE A 85 9.87 12.03 -3.84
C ILE A 85 10.90 11.46 -2.88
N THR A 86 10.56 11.43 -1.60
CA THR A 86 11.40 10.71 -0.63
C THR A 86 10.74 9.41 -0.20
N SER A 87 11.56 8.36 -0.07
CA SER A 87 11.10 7.07 0.44
C SER A 87 12.04 6.50 1.51
N ILE A 88 11.57 5.46 2.22
CA ILE A 88 12.35 4.80 3.27
C ILE A 88 12.94 3.48 2.77
N THR A 89 12.21 2.74 1.91
CA THR A 89 12.57 1.37 1.54
C THR A 89 13.23 1.26 0.18
N LEU A 90 14.15 0.28 0.05
CA LEU A 90 14.78 -0.05 -1.23
C LEU A 90 13.75 -0.41 -2.31
N SER A 91 12.69 -1.12 -1.94
CA SER A 91 11.62 -1.53 -2.86
C SER A 91 10.87 -0.34 -3.44
N SER A 92 10.59 0.69 -2.63
CA SER A 92 9.94 1.92 -3.10
C SER A 92 10.83 2.67 -4.10
N GLY A 93 12.15 2.77 -3.85
CA GLY A 93 13.08 3.39 -4.78
C GLY A 93 13.17 2.67 -6.13
N LYS A 94 13.17 1.32 -6.11
CA LYS A 94 13.14 0.51 -7.34
C LYS A 94 11.83 0.68 -8.14
N LEU A 95 10.68 0.68 -7.44
CA LEU A 95 9.39 0.89 -8.08
C LEU A 95 9.31 2.29 -8.70
N LEU A 96 9.74 3.32 -7.98
CA LEU A 96 9.73 4.69 -8.48
C LEU A 96 10.51 4.84 -9.78
N LYS A 97 11.73 4.26 -9.83
CA LYS A 97 12.53 4.26 -11.05
C LYS A 97 11.82 3.58 -12.22
N LYS A 98 11.06 2.52 -11.95
CA LYS A 98 10.30 1.78 -12.96
C LYS A 98 9.09 2.57 -13.48
N GLU A 99 8.29 3.17 -12.59
CA GLU A 99 6.99 3.75 -12.93
C GLU A 99 7.05 5.25 -13.29
N LEU A 100 8.03 5.98 -12.75
CA LEU A 100 8.15 7.44 -12.90
C LEU A 100 9.56 7.88 -13.36
N GLY A 101 10.43 6.93 -13.73
CA GLY A 101 11.82 7.23 -14.10
C GLY A 101 11.98 8.03 -15.40
N GLU A 102 10.94 8.12 -16.23
CA GLU A 102 10.90 8.89 -17.47
C GLU A 102 10.49 10.37 -17.26
N ILE A 103 10.15 10.75 -16.02
CA ILE A 103 9.77 12.14 -15.70
C ILE A 103 11.03 12.94 -15.38
N ASP A 104 11.48 13.81 -16.29
CA ASP A 104 12.72 14.56 -16.19
C ASP A 104 12.76 15.54 -15.00
N ASN A 105 11.61 16.09 -14.61
CA ASN A 105 11.44 17.04 -13.50
C ASN A 105 11.16 16.34 -12.17
N LEU A 106 11.52 15.05 -12.03
CA LEU A 106 11.33 14.27 -10.82
C LEU A 106 12.67 13.76 -10.28
N THR A 107 12.88 13.95 -8.99
CA THR A 107 14.05 13.40 -8.28
C THR A 107 13.59 12.54 -7.10
N HIS A 108 14.20 11.37 -6.98
CA HIS A 108 14.01 10.48 -5.82
C HIS A 108 15.19 10.57 -4.86
N ARG A 109 14.88 10.66 -3.54
CA ARG A 109 15.86 10.56 -2.46
C ARG A 109 15.35 9.61 -1.36
N TYR A 110 16.28 8.99 -0.62
CA TYR A 110 15.90 8.37 0.64
C TYR A 110 15.79 9.44 1.72
N LEU A 111 14.72 9.39 2.53
CA LEU A 111 14.52 10.36 3.61
C LEU A 111 15.67 10.23 4.62
N PRO A 112 16.32 11.34 5.02
CA PRO A 112 17.28 11.30 6.12
C PRO A 112 16.61 10.86 7.43
N LEU A 113 17.39 10.27 8.33
CA LEU A 113 16.92 9.99 9.67
C LEU A 113 16.40 11.26 10.33
N ASP A 114 15.34 11.15 11.13
CA ASP A 114 14.68 12.31 11.78
C ASP A 114 15.53 12.90 12.92
N ILE A 115 16.79 13.18 12.60
CA ILE A 115 17.75 13.88 13.47
C ILE A 115 17.74 15.36 13.09
N ASN A 116 17.59 16.24 14.07
CA ASN A 116 17.33 17.65 13.82
C ASN A 116 18.34 18.32 12.84
N CYS A 117 19.65 18.06 12.98
CA CYS A 117 20.65 18.63 12.10
C CYS A 117 20.55 18.09 10.65
N LEU A 118 20.24 16.80 10.47
CA LEU A 118 20.10 16.19 9.14
C LEU A 118 18.86 16.75 8.44
N VAL A 119 17.70 16.72 9.09
CA VAL A 119 16.46 17.19 8.46
C VAL A 119 16.46 18.70 8.22
N LYS A 120 17.11 19.48 9.10
CA LYS A 120 17.30 20.93 8.90
C LYS A 120 18.10 21.20 7.63
N ALA A 121 19.26 20.57 7.47
CA ALA A 121 20.08 20.72 6.27
C ALA A 121 19.36 20.25 5.00
N PHE A 122 18.61 19.14 5.09
CA PHE A 122 17.83 18.64 3.98
C PHE A 122 16.78 19.66 3.51
N VAL A 123 16.02 20.23 4.45
CA VAL A 123 15.00 21.27 4.15
C VAL A 123 15.65 22.53 3.58
N GLU A 124 16.82 22.94 4.10
CA GLU A 124 17.56 24.12 3.61
C GLU A 124 18.11 23.94 2.18
N ILE A 125 18.51 22.74 1.80
CA ILE A 125 19.01 22.42 0.46
C ILE A 125 17.86 22.31 -0.55
N TRP A 126 16.76 21.67 -0.17
CA TRP A 126 15.66 21.41 -1.11
C TRP A 126 14.65 22.54 -1.21
N GLN A 127 14.41 23.31 -0.18
CA GLN A 127 13.48 24.46 -0.10
C GLN A 127 12.14 24.21 -0.83
N PRO A 128 11.38 23.16 -0.46
CA PRO A 128 10.15 22.83 -1.16
C PRO A 128 9.09 23.92 -1.00
N HIS A 129 8.28 24.11 -2.04
CA HIS A 129 7.14 25.01 -2.01
C HIS A 129 5.99 24.46 -1.17
N ALA A 130 5.75 23.14 -1.25
CA ALA A 130 4.77 22.42 -0.44
C ALA A 130 5.24 20.99 -0.20
N VAL A 131 4.84 20.38 0.93
CA VAL A 131 5.21 19.02 1.32
C VAL A 131 3.96 18.19 1.65
N PHE A 132 3.88 17.00 1.07
CA PHE A 132 2.81 16.04 1.27
C PHE A 132 3.35 14.77 1.92
N PHE A 133 2.89 14.47 3.12
CA PHE A 133 3.13 13.21 3.82
C PHE A 133 2.01 12.22 3.50
N VAL A 134 2.34 11.01 3.11
CA VAL A 134 1.35 10.00 2.71
C VAL A 134 1.05 9.04 3.86
N ASP A 135 -0.21 8.65 4.01
CA ASP A 135 -0.75 7.82 5.08
C ASP A 135 -0.50 8.44 6.49
N SER A 136 0.33 7.82 7.32
CA SER A 136 0.56 8.26 8.71
C SER A 136 2.04 8.53 9.03
N GLU A 137 2.77 9.04 8.07
CA GLU A 137 4.20 9.35 8.20
C GLU A 137 4.42 10.65 8.98
N ILE A 138 4.57 10.50 10.30
CA ILE A 138 4.74 11.63 11.24
C ILE A 138 6.19 11.65 11.74
N TRP A 139 6.97 12.59 11.26
CA TRP A 139 8.38 12.82 11.56
C TRP A 139 8.57 14.14 12.30
N PRO A 140 8.64 14.15 13.64
CA PRO A 140 8.54 15.38 14.44
C PRO A 140 9.58 16.44 14.11
N ASN A 141 10.87 16.07 13.99
CA ASN A 141 11.90 17.04 13.66
C ASN A 141 11.72 17.62 12.27
N LEU A 142 11.37 16.78 11.28
CA LEU A 142 11.12 17.23 9.92
C LEU A 142 9.94 18.21 9.86
N ILE A 143 8.81 17.86 10.47
CA ILE A 143 7.60 18.69 10.52
C ILE A 143 7.92 20.06 11.14
N LEU A 144 8.67 20.08 12.24
CA LEU A 144 9.03 21.32 12.93
C LEU A 144 9.96 22.19 12.07
N ASN A 145 11.00 21.62 11.44
CA ASN A 145 11.90 22.36 10.58
C ASN A 145 11.21 22.94 9.34
N LEU A 146 10.26 22.20 8.74
CA LEU A 146 9.45 22.72 7.63
C LEU A 146 8.62 23.93 8.07
N LYS A 147 8.00 23.86 9.24
CA LYS A 147 7.19 24.98 9.77
C LYS A 147 8.03 26.14 10.25
N GLU A 148 9.26 25.95 10.74
CA GLU A 148 10.22 27.01 11.04
C GLU A 148 10.59 27.81 9.77
N LYS A 149 10.52 27.21 8.60
CA LYS A 149 10.73 27.86 7.28
C LYS A 149 9.41 28.32 6.63
N ASN A 150 8.27 28.26 7.33
CA ASN A 150 6.93 28.59 6.82
C ASN A 150 6.50 27.77 5.60
N ILE A 151 7.06 26.59 5.39
CA ILE A 151 6.69 25.70 4.30
C ILE A 151 5.32 25.04 4.61
N PRO A 152 4.35 25.12 3.68
CA PRO A 152 3.07 24.44 3.83
C PRO A 152 3.24 22.92 3.84
N ILE A 153 2.55 22.25 4.79
CA ILE A 153 2.59 20.79 4.91
C ILE A 153 1.19 20.19 4.97
N ALA A 154 1.00 19.09 4.24
CA ALA A 154 -0.26 18.38 4.19
C ALA A 154 -0.09 16.88 4.42
N ILE A 155 -1.18 16.22 4.88
CA ILE A 155 -1.29 14.76 4.89
C ILE A 155 -2.21 14.34 3.75
N LEU A 156 -1.78 13.37 2.94
CA LEU A 156 -2.56 12.71 1.91
C LEU A 156 -2.92 11.29 2.36
N ASN A 157 -4.16 10.88 2.12
CA ASN A 157 -4.66 9.56 2.48
C ASN A 157 -4.46 9.23 3.96
N GLY A 158 -4.57 10.23 4.84
CA GLY A 158 -4.29 10.10 6.26
C GLY A 158 -5.08 8.95 6.89
N ARG A 159 -4.37 8.01 7.51
CA ARG A 159 -4.96 6.82 8.13
C ARG A 159 -4.32 6.50 9.46
N LEU A 160 -5.10 6.62 10.52
CA LEU A 160 -4.66 6.27 11.87
C LEU A 160 -5.39 5.02 12.37
N THR A 161 -4.62 4.02 12.78
CA THR A 161 -5.17 2.86 13.49
C THR A 161 -5.45 3.23 14.95
N LEU A 162 -6.37 2.50 15.62
CA LEU A 162 -6.63 2.67 17.05
C LEU A 162 -5.35 2.57 17.88
N LYS A 163 -4.45 1.65 17.52
CA LYS A 163 -3.15 1.48 18.21
C LYS A 163 -2.26 2.71 18.06
N SER A 164 -2.20 3.31 16.89
CA SER A 164 -1.43 4.53 16.63
C SER A 164 -2.04 5.72 17.39
N PHE A 165 -3.35 5.88 17.29
CA PHE A 165 -4.10 6.90 18.02
C PHE A 165 -3.87 6.82 19.53
N SER A 166 -4.01 5.61 20.13
CA SER A 166 -3.79 5.41 21.57
C SER A 166 -2.37 5.77 22.00
N ARG A 167 -1.35 5.45 21.19
CA ARG A 167 0.04 5.83 21.49
C ARG A 167 0.23 7.35 21.49
N TRP A 168 -0.30 8.04 20.51
CA TRP A 168 -0.24 9.49 20.43
C TRP A 168 -1.04 10.17 21.57
N SER A 169 -2.15 9.57 21.99
CA SER A 169 -2.99 10.07 23.08
C SER A 169 -2.28 10.06 24.45
N ILE A 170 -1.31 9.15 24.66
CA ILE A 170 -0.47 9.15 25.88
C ILE A 170 0.30 10.46 26.02
N ILE A 171 0.72 11.05 24.89
CA ILE A 171 1.49 12.30 24.85
C ILE A 171 0.67 13.43 24.20
N LYS A 172 -0.60 13.54 24.57
CA LYS A 172 -1.61 14.40 23.93
C LYS A 172 -1.13 15.81 23.63
N ASN A 173 -0.53 16.51 24.60
CA ASN A 173 -0.04 17.88 24.40
C ASN A 173 1.05 17.99 23.32
N THR A 174 1.87 16.96 23.18
CA THR A 174 2.90 16.91 22.13
C THR A 174 2.28 16.54 20.78
N ALA A 175 1.35 15.60 20.78
CA ALA A 175 0.57 15.25 19.60
C ALA A 175 -0.14 16.49 19.03
N GLN A 176 -0.85 17.24 19.86
CA GLN A 176 -1.54 18.47 19.44
C GLN A 176 -0.59 19.52 18.83
N LYS A 177 0.63 19.66 19.38
CA LYS A 177 1.65 20.56 18.83
C LYS A 177 2.16 20.10 17.46
N ILE A 178 2.24 18.79 17.19
CA ILE A 178 2.74 18.22 15.94
C ILE A 178 1.61 18.16 14.90
N PHE A 179 0.47 17.54 15.22
CA PHE A 179 -0.64 17.41 14.30
C PHE A 179 -1.29 18.75 13.95
N GLY A 180 -1.30 19.71 14.88
CA GLY A 180 -1.75 21.08 14.65
C GLY A 180 -0.85 21.91 13.73
N LYS A 181 0.32 21.38 13.30
CA LYS A 181 1.20 22.03 12.32
C LYS A 181 0.80 21.75 10.88
N PHE A 182 0.02 20.71 10.62
CA PHE A 182 -0.46 20.42 9.27
C PHE A 182 -1.51 21.45 8.85
N ASP A 183 -1.29 22.04 7.68
CA ASP A 183 -2.19 23.05 7.12
C ASP A 183 -3.40 22.41 6.45
N LEU A 184 -3.25 21.17 5.95
CA LEU A 184 -4.30 20.37 5.31
C LEU A 184 -4.14 18.90 5.68
N ILE A 185 -5.26 18.23 5.97
CA ILE A 185 -5.28 16.79 6.24
C ILE A 185 -6.39 16.14 5.41
N LEU A 186 -6.02 15.35 4.40
CA LEU A 186 -6.94 14.56 3.59
C LEU A 186 -6.94 13.13 4.08
N VAL A 187 -8.06 12.68 4.64
CA VAL A 187 -8.16 11.37 5.30
C VAL A 187 -8.93 10.35 4.48
N ALA A 188 -8.56 9.09 4.67
CA ALA A 188 -9.14 7.96 3.96
C ALA A 188 -10.52 7.54 4.48
N ASN A 189 -10.87 7.86 5.75
CA ASN A 189 -12.13 7.43 6.38
C ASN A 189 -12.49 8.30 7.60
N SER A 190 -13.74 8.17 8.05
CA SER A 190 -14.31 8.93 9.16
C SER A 190 -13.63 8.65 10.52
N ILE A 191 -13.17 7.42 10.74
CA ILE A 191 -12.45 7.04 11.97
C ILE A 191 -11.13 7.82 12.05
N SER A 192 -10.37 7.85 10.95
CA SER A 192 -9.13 8.62 10.88
C SER A 192 -9.40 10.12 11.03
N LYS A 193 -10.48 10.65 10.42
CA LYS A 193 -10.91 12.04 10.60
C LYS A 193 -11.08 12.39 12.07
N LYS A 194 -11.80 11.54 12.83
CA LYS A 194 -11.99 11.70 14.27
C LYS A 194 -10.66 11.69 15.02
N TYR A 195 -9.78 10.73 14.73
CA TYR A 195 -8.50 10.60 15.42
C TYR A 195 -7.56 11.78 15.16
N PHE A 196 -7.45 12.24 13.90
CA PHE A 196 -6.66 13.43 13.58
C PHE A 196 -7.20 14.67 14.28
N TYR A 197 -8.51 14.85 14.34
CA TYR A 197 -9.14 15.96 15.04
C TYR A 197 -8.83 15.94 16.55
N GLU A 198 -8.97 14.80 17.22
CA GLU A 198 -8.68 14.64 18.65
C GLU A 198 -7.19 14.85 18.97
N LEU A 199 -6.29 14.56 18.03
CA LEU A 199 -4.87 14.82 18.13
C LEU A 199 -4.47 16.27 17.77
N GLY A 200 -5.42 17.15 17.47
CA GLY A 200 -5.20 18.56 17.23
C GLY A 200 -5.04 18.96 15.76
N GLY A 201 -5.30 18.07 14.83
CA GLY A 201 -5.35 18.37 13.39
C GLY A 201 -6.48 19.35 13.07
N LYS A 202 -6.23 20.20 12.06
CA LYS A 202 -7.18 21.18 11.53
C LYS A 202 -7.35 20.97 10.04
N ASN A 203 -8.38 21.60 9.44
CA ASN A 203 -8.63 21.51 7.99
C ASN A 203 -8.64 20.07 7.49
N ILE A 204 -9.47 19.22 8.12
CA ILE A 204 -9.54 17.78 7.86
C ILE A 204 -10.70 17.47 6.92
N TYR A 205 -10.39 16.89 5.76
CA TYR A 205 -11.38 16.48 4.76
C TYR A 205 -11.33 14.98 4.54
N GLU A 206 -12.49 14.34 4.60
CA GLU A 206 -12.63 12.92 4.27
C GLU A 206 -12.91 12.80 2.77
N LEU A 207 -11.98 12.24 2.02
CA LEU A 207 -12.09 12.08 0.56
C LEU A 207 -12.20 10.62 0.12
N GLY A 208 -11.97 9.67 1.02
CA GLY A 208 -11.85 8.26 0.69
C GLY A 208 -10.39 7.81 0.53
N ASN A 209 -10.22 6.51 0.30
CA ASN A 209 -8.88 5.92 0.20
C ASN A 209 -8.35 6.05 -1.22
N ILE A 210 -7.30 6.85 -1.42
CA ILE A 210 -6.71 7.12 -2.73
C ILE A 210 -6.19 5.84 -3.43
N LYS A 211 -5.96 4.75 -2.69
CA LYS A 211 -5.56 3.46 -3.28
C LYS A 211 -6.61 2.86 -4.21
N PHE A 212 -7.87 3.33 -4.15
CA PHE A 212 -8.87 2.98 -5.16
C PHE A 212 -8.64 3.62 -6.53
N SER A 213 -7.83 4.69 -6.61
CA SER A 213 -7.45 5.30 -7.88
C SER A 213 -6.25 4.65 -8.57
N ASP A 214 -5.67 3.62 -7.97
CA ASP A 214 -4.57 2.88 -8.57
C ASP A 214 -5.01 2.31 -9.92
N LYS A 215 -4.25 2.63 -10.97
CA LYS A 215 -4.51 2.05 -12.29
C LYS A 215 -3.99 0.62 -12.30
N VAL A 216 -4.91 -0.32 -12.44
CA VAL A 216 -4.54 -1.71 -12.72
C VAL A 216 -3.72 -1.73 -14.01
N SER A 217 -2.51 -2.25 -13.97
CA SER A 217 -1.70 -2.42 -15.18
C SER A 217 -2.51 -3.19 -16.22
N LYS A 218 -2.58 -2.66 -17.46
CA LYS A 218 -3.29 -3.30 -18.57
C LYS A 218 -2.61 -4.60 -19.04
N ASN A 219 -1.50 -4.96 -18.44
CA ASN A 219 -0.82 -6.22 -18.72
C ASN A 219 -1.72 -7.36 -18.25
N LYS A 220 -2.57 -7.83 -19.15
CA LYS A 220 -3.25 -9.11 -18.98
C LYS A 220 -2.17 -10.17 -18.89
N SER A 221 -2.28 -11.07 -17.91
CA SER A 221 -1.46 -12.27 -17.89
C SER A 221 -1.42 -12.88 -19.28
N ASN A 222 -0.23 -13.01 -19.85
CA ASN A 222 -0.04 -13.69 -21.13
C ASN A 222 -0.16 -15.21 -21.00
N ASN A 223 -0.43 -15.71 -19.79
CA ASN A 223 -0.56 -17.14 -19.58
C ASN A 223 -1.87 -17.66 -20.21
N PRO A 224 -1.81 -18.45 -21.29
CA PRO A 224 -2.99 -18.89 -22.03
C PRO A 224 -3.91 -19.76 -21.16
N ILE A 225 -3.36 -20.50 -20.19
CA ILE A 225 -4.13 -21.41 -19.34
C ILE A 225 -5.10 -20.64 -18.45
N LEU A 226 -4.70 -19.47 -17.92
CA LEU A 226 -5.56 -18.63 -17.08
C LEU A 226 -6.74 -18.01 -17.85
N LYS A 227 -6.74 -18.05 -19.17
CA LYS A 227 -7.88 -17.59 -19.98
C LYS A 227 -8.96 -18.67 -20.14
N HIS A 228 -8.59 -19.93 -20.01
CA HIS A 228 -9.47 -21.06 -20.32
C HIS A 228 -9.88 -21.88 -19.11
N LYS A 229 -9.02 -21.98 -18.06
CA LYS A 229 -9.36 -22.71 -16.83
C LYS A 229 -10.28 -21.89 -15.91
N LYS A 230 -11.16 -22.59 -15.22
CA LYS A 230 -11.92 -22.03 -14.10
C LYS A 230 -11.03 -22.01 -12.87
N TYR A 231 -10.72 -20.85 -12.35
CA TYR A 231 -9.84 -20.72 -11.19
C TYR A 231 -10.26 -19.64 -10.22
N TRP A 232 -9.81 -19.77 -9.01
CA TRP A 232 -9.86 -18.76 -7.97
C TRP A 232 -8.48 -18.51 -7.38
N CYS A 233 -8.30 -17.37 -6.74
CA CYS A 233 -7.04 -17.01 -6.11
C CYS A 233 -7.17 -16.93 -4.61
N ILE A 234 -6.10 -17.27 -3.92
CA ILE A 234 -5.95 -17.13 -2.48
C ILE A 234 -4.77 -16.21 -2.25
N LEU A 235 -5.03 -15.02 -1.69
CA LEU A 235 -4.04 -13.96 -1.59
C LEU A 235 -3.51 -13.80 -0.18
N SER A 236 -2.19 -13.61 -0.07
CA SER A 236 -1.52 -13.23 1.18
C SER A 236 -1.79 -14.19 2.33
N THR A 237 -1.80 -15.48 2.06
CA THR A 237 -2.01 -16.52 3.07
C THR A 237 -0.92 -16.56 4.12
N HIS A 238 -1.29 -17.00 5.30
CA HIS A 238 -0.42 -17.24 6.44
C HIS A 238 -0.54 -18.68 6.88
N ASN A 239 0.41 -19.12 7.70
CA ASN A 239 0.49 -20.50 8.18
C ASN A 239 -0.87 -21.06 8.64
N ASN A 240 -1.20 -22.26 8.21
CA ASN A 240 -2.43 -23.05 8.43
C ASN A 240 -3.67 -22.55 7.64
N GLU A 241 -3.61 -21.44 6.91
CA GLU A 241 -4.73 -21.04 6.03
C GLU A 241 -4.71 -21.84 4.72
N GLU A 242 -3.54 -22.18 4.24
CA GLU A 242 -3.39 -22.93 2.99
C GLU A 242 -4.00 -24.34 3.09
N GLU A 243 -3.95 -24.96 4.27
CA GLU A 243 -4.63 -26.24 4.51
C GLU A 243 -6.15 -26.16 4.32
N LEU A 244 -6.74 -25.06 4.79
CA LEU A 244 -8.18 -24.79 4.59
C LEU A 244 -8.49 -24.61 3.09
N CYS A 245 -7.63 -23.89 2.39
CA CYS A 245 -7.79 -23.64 0.97
C CYS A 245 -7.67 -24.92 0.12
N ILE A 246 -6.78 -25.83 0.49
CA ILE A 246 -6.66 -27.14 -0.17
C ILE A 246 -7.91 -27.99 0.06
N LYS A 247 -8.51 -27.96 1.26
CA LYS A 247 -9.82 -28.61 1.51
C LYS A 247 -10.91 -28.06 0.59
N VAL A 248 -10.92 -26.74 0.34
CA VAL A 248 -11.82 -26.10 -0.65
C VAL A 248 -11.57 -26.68 -2.03
N HIS A 249 -10.32 -26.72 -2.48
CA HIS A 249 -9.94 -27.28 -3.77
C HIS A 249 -10.44 -28.71 -3.94
N LEU A 250 -10.13 -29.60 -3.01
CA LEU A 250 -10.52 -31.02 -3.03
C LEU A 250 -12.04 -31.25 -3.13
N LYS A 251 -12.86 -30.36 -2.53
CA LYS A 251 -14.32 -30.45 -2.63
C LYS A 251 -14.85 -29.86 -3.94
N LEU A 252 -14.25 -28.77 -4.46
CA LEU A 252 -14.73 -28.12 -5.69
C LEU A 252 -14.24 -28.82 -6.96
N SER A 253 -13.04 -29.38 -7.01
CA SER A 253 -12.50 -30.10 -8.16
C SER A 253 -13.37 -31.34 -8.53
N LYS A 254 -14.07 -31.93 -7.54
CA LYS A 254 -15.06 -33.00 -7.80
C LYS A 254 -16.32 -32.51 -8.52
N LYS A 255 -16.61 -31.20 -8.50
CA LYS A 255 -17.84 -30.60 -9.05
C LYS A 255 -17.57 -29.74 -10.29
N ILE A 256 -16.37 -29.22 -10.40
CA ILE A 256 -15.96 -28.27 -11.46
C ILE A 256 -14.81 -28.90 -12.22
N LYS A 257 -15.04 -29.23 -13.50
CA LYS A 257 -14.02 -29.80 -14.37
C LYS A 257 -12.89 -28.76 -14.61
N ASP A 258 -11.66 -29.23 -14.65
CA ASP A 258 -10.45 -28.43 -14.90
C ASP A 258 -10.26 -27.25 -13.91
N PHE A 259 -10.68 -27.46 -12.64
CA PHE A 259 -10.62 -26.46 -11.60
C PHE A 259 -9.18 -26.23 -11.11
N LEU A 260 -8.75 -24.98 -11.11
CA LEU A 260 -7.42 -24.58 -10.69
C LEU A 260 -7.49 -23.68 -9.44
N THR A 261 -6.60 -23.89 -8.50
CA THR A 261 -6.41 -23.02 -7.33
C THR A 261 -5.04 -22.35 -7.39
N ILE A 262 -5.01 -21.03 -7.28
CA ILE A 262 -3.78 -20.24 -7.27
C ILE A 262 -3.55 -19.70 -5.87
N ILE A 263 -2.41 -20.05 -5.28
CA ILE A 263 -2.01 -19.61 -3.93
C ILE A 263 -0.87 -18.60 -4.06
N ILE A 264 -1.11 -17.39 -3.56
CA ILE A 264 -0.11 -16.31 -3.50
C ILE A 264 0.19 -16.05 -2.02
N PRO A 265 1.19 -16.70 -1.44
CA PRO A 265 1.49 -16.59 -0.01
C PRO A 265 2.04 -15.21 0.34
N ARG A 266 1.78 -14.74 1.56
CA ARG A 266 2.37 -13.49 2.07
C ARG A 266 3.89 -13.55 2.15
N HIS A 267 4.43 -14.73 2.46
CA HIS A 267 5.84 -15.01 2.60
C HIS A 267 6.25 -16.10 1.62
N ILE A 268 6.93 -15.71 0.57
CA ILE A 268 7.33 -16.62 -0.54
C ILE A 268 8.23 -17.77 -0.09
N ASN A 269 9.03 -17.59 0.99
CA ASN A 269 9.86 -18.65 1.57
C ASN A 269 9.05 -19.86 2.09
N ARG A 270 7.73 -19.76 2.16
CA ARG A 270 6.84 -20.87 2.54
C ARG A 270 6.37 -21.72 1.36
N SER A 271 6.72 -21.34 0.13
CA SER A 271 6.25 -22.05 -1.08
C SER A 271 6.57 -23.53 -1.07
N GLU A 272 7.75 -23.93 -0.60
CA GLU A 272 8.14 -25.34 -0.51
C GLU A 272 7.37 -26.11 0.60
N GLU A 273 7.04 -25.46 1.72
CA GLU A 273 6.20 -26.04 2.77
C GLU A 273 4.80 -26.32 2.24
N ILE A 274 4.21 -25.35 1.55
CA ILE A 274 2.88 -25.46 0.93
C ILE A 274 2.87 -26.55 -0.13
N LYS A 275 3.92 -26.61 -0.99
CA LYS A 275 4.09 -27.66 -1.99
C LYS A 275 4.08 -29.06 -1.39
N LYS A 276 4.86 -29.28 -0.33
CA LYS A 276 4.91 -30.56 0.37
C LYS A 276 3.53 -30.98 0.91
N PHE A 277 2.79 -30.03 1.42
CA PHE A 277 1.43 -30.28 1.91
C PHE A 277 0.48 -30.66 0.76
N CYS A 278 0.56 -30.01 -0.41
CA CYS A 278 -0.22 -30.37 -1.59
C CYS A 278 0.11 -31.79 -2.08
N ILE A 279 1.38 -32.14 -2.19
CA ILE A 279 1.84 -33.48 -2.61
C ILE A 279 1.33 -34.56 -1.66
N LYS A 280 1.34 -34.30 -0.35
CA LYS A 280 0.79 -35.22 0.67
C LYS A 280 -0.71 -35.50 0.49
N ASN A 281 -1.42 -34.62 -0.19
CA ASN A 281 -2.84 -34.76 -0.52
C ASN A 281 -3.08 -35.20 -1.98
N ASP A 282 -2.06 -35.82 -2.64
CA ASP A 282 -2.11 -36.35 -4.00
C ASP A 282 -2.46 -35.31 -5.07
N LEU A 283 -2.16 -34.02 -4.86
CA LEU A 283 -2.46 -32.94 -5.78
C LEU A 283 -1.26 -32.64 -6.71
N LYS A 284 -1.56 -32.39 -8.00
CA LYS A 284 -0.60 -31.93 -9.00
C LYS A 284 -0.29 -30.44 -8.77
N VAL A 285 0.83 -30.19 -8.11
CA VAL A 285 1.24 -28.84 -7.68
C VAL A 285 2.44 -28.34 -8.48
N GLN A 286 2.36 -27.07 -8.89
CA GLN A 286 3.45 -26.35 -9.52
C GLN A 286 3.81 -25.11 -8.70
N VAL A 287 5.11 -24.88 -8.46
CA VAL A 287 5.63 -23.60 -7.95
C VAL A 287 6.11 -22.79 -9.15
N VAL A 288 5.63 -21.56 -9.27
CA VAL A 288 5.95 -20.67 -10.38
C VAL A 288 6.67 -19.43 -9.90
N GLU A 289 7.72 -19.05 -10.62
CA GLU A 289 8.40 -17.77 -10.47
C GLU A 289 7.72 -16.71 -11.37
N LYS A 290 8.25 -15.49 -11.35
CA LYS A 290 7.80 -14.44 -12.24
C LYS A 290 7.99 -14.87 -13.71
N ASP A 291 6.98 -14.62 -14.51
CA ASP A 291 6.94 -14.92 -15.96
C ASP A 291 7.02 -16.42 -16.32
N SER A 292 6.85 -17.33 -15.33
CA SER A 292 6.80 -18.76 -15.57
C SER A 292 5.46 -19.19 -16.23
N GLU A 293 5.53 -20.16 -17.12
CA GLU A 293 4.35 -20.80 -17.67
C GLU A 293 3.68 -21.75 -16.67
N ILE A 294 2.35 -21.80 -16.71
CA ILE A 294 1.56 -22.75 -15.91
C ILE A 294 1.33 -24.00 -16.79
N LEU A 295 1.58 -25.17 -16.19
CA LEU A 295 1.34 -26.44 -16.86
C LEU A 295 -0.16 -26.78 -16.88
N GLN A 296 -0.62 -27.39 -17.99
CA GLN A 296 -2.03 -27.72 -18.19
C GLN A 296 -2.60 -28.68 -17.14
N GLU A 297 -1.77 -29.61 -16.65
CA GLU A 297 -2.13 -30.61 -15.67
C GLU A 297 -2.12 -30.09 -14.21
N SER A 298 -1.65 -28.86 -13.99
CA SER A 298 -1.60 -28.30 -12.62
C SER A 298 -3.00 -28.13 -12.04
N GLU A 299 -3.17 -28.60 -10.81
CA GLU A 299 -4.38 -28.43 -9.97
C GLU A 299 -4.18 -27.30 -8.97
N ILE A 300 -2.96 -27.16 -8.43
CA ILE A 300 -2.55 -26.08 -7.53
C ILE A 300 -1.33 -25.36 -8.14
N VAL A 301 -1.38 -24.05 -8.19
CA VAL A 301 -0.25 -23.20 -8.55
C VAL A 301 0.13 -22.34 -7.35
N ILE A 302 1.38 -22.42 -6.91
CA ILE A 302 1.93 -21.61 -5.82
C ILE A 302 2.86 -20.57 -6.44
N VAL A 303 2.54 -19.29 -6.22
CA VAL A 303 3.29 -18.18 -6.78
C VAL A 303 4.44 -17.78 -5.86
N ASN A 304 5.67 -18.01 -6.28
CA ASN A 304 6.91 -17.72 -5.55
C ASN A 304 7.55 -16.41 -6.06
N ALA A 305 6.75 -15.35 -6.22
CA ALA A 305 7.23 -14.07 -6.72
C ALA A 305 6.51 -12.90 -6.06
N PHE A 306 7.23 -11.77 -5.93
CA PHE A 306 6.64 -10.52 -5.47
C PHE A 306 6.16 -9.63 -6.63
N GLY A 307 5.06 -8.88 -6.39
CA GLY A 307 4.59 -7.84 -7.32
C GLY A 307 3.84 -8.37 -8.55
N VAL A 308 3.49 -9.64 -8.59
CA VAL A 308 2.83 -10.31 -9.73
C VAL A 308 1.34 -10.62 -9.51
N MET A 309 0.74 -10.16 -8.41
CA MET A 309 -0.67 -10.46 -8.09
C MET A 309 -1.63 -10.08 -9.20
N SER A 310 -1.41 -8.92 -9.85
CA SER A 310 -2.26 -8.42 -10.93
C SER A 310 -2.37 -9.40 -12.11
N ASP A 311 -1.30 -10.14 -12.39
CA ASP A 311 -1.27 -11.09 -13.52
C ASP A 311 -2.25 -12.25 -13.29
N TYR A 312 -2.43 -12.65 -12.03
CA TYR A 312 -3.33 -13.74 -11.65
C TYR A 312 -4.76 -13.27 -11.37
N LEU A 313 -4.95 -11.98 -11.01
CA LEU A 313 -6.26 -11.42 -10.71
C LEU A 313 -7.05 -11.01 -11.95
N SER A 314 -6.40 -10.77 -13.08
CA SER A 314 -7.02 -10.22 -14.29
C SER A 314 -8.19 -11.06 -14.84
N ASN A 315 -8.19 -12.37 -14.63
CA ASN A 315 -9.24 -13.29 -15.03
C ASN A 315 -9.81 -14.11 -13.86
N ALA A 316 -9.38 -13.84 -12.63
CA ALA A 316 -9.91 -14.50 -11.44
C ALA A 316 -11.33 -14.03 -11.16
N LYS A 317 -12.27 -14.96 -11.00
CA LYS A 317 -13.66 -14.65 -10.69
C LYS A 317 -13.83 -14.33 -9.20
N SER A 318 -13.20 -15.12 -8.36
CA SER A 318 -13.34 -15.06 -6.91
C SER A 318 -11.98 -15.14 -6.24
N VAL A 319 -11.84 -14.47 -5.12
CA VAL A 319 -10.60 -14.36 -4.35
C VAL A 319 -10.90 -14.55 -2.87
N PHE A 320 -10.07 -15.33 -2.17
CA PHE A 320 -10.04 -15.33 -0.72
C PHE A 320 -8.82 -14.55 -0.23
N ILE A 321 -9.05 -13.62 0.70
CA ILE A 321 -7.97 -12.82 1.31
C ILE A 321 -7.55 -13.48 2.63
N GLY A 322 -6.31 -13.91 2.70
CA GLY A 322 -5.73 -14.55 3.87
C GLY A 322 -5.52 -13.62 5.06
N LYS A 323 -5.00 -14.19 6.15
CA LYS A 323 -4.87 -13.57 7.48
C LYS A 323 -6.21 -13.10 8.04
N SER A 324 -7.30 -13.81 7.73
CA SER A 324 -8.64 -13.35 8.07
C SER A 324 -9.55 -14.38 8.71
N LEU A 325 -9.30 -15.70 8.51
CA LEU A 325 -10.24 -16.74 8.94
C LEU A 325 -9.89 -17.35 10.30
N LEU A 326 -8.60 -17.51 10.62
CA LEU A 326 -8.18 -18.21 11.83
C LEU A 326 -8.23 -17.30 13.07
N LYS A 327 -8.74 -17.81 14.20
CA LYS A 327 -8.88 -17.09 15.47
C LYS A 327 -7.58 -16.43 15.96
N LYS A 328 -6.41 -16.99 15.61
CA LYS A 328 -5.11 -16.41 15.95
C LYS A 328 -4.89 -15.00 15.37
N PHE A 329 -5.67 -14.61 14.35
CA PHE A 329 -5.59 -13.28 13.70
C PHE A 329 -6.56 -12.25 14.27
N LYS A 330 -7.26 -12.53 15.38
CA LYS A 330 -8.28 -11.66 15.96
C LYS A 330 -7.82 -10.21 16.17
N ASN A 331 -6.54 -9.99 16.52
CA ASN A 331 -6.03 -8.67 16.91
C ASN A 331 -5.19 -7.98 15.83
N ASP A 332 -4.78 -8.69 14.77
CA ASP A 332 -3.88 -8.16 13.74
C ASP A 332 -4.20 -8.70 12.34
N GLY A 333 -5.38 -9.29 12.17
CA GLY A 333 -5.84 -9.89 10.93
C GLY A 333 -6.18 -8.87 9.84
N GLY A 334 -6.41 -9.42 8.66
CA GLY A 334 -6.73 -8.69 7.44
C GLY A 334 -5.52 -8.29 6.61
N GLN A 335 -5.65 -8.46 5.31
CA GLN A 335 -4.75 -7.97 4.26
C GLN A 335 -5.53 -7.02 3.35
N ASN A 336 -4.84 -6.21 2.55
CA ASN A 336 -5.48 -5.20 1.71
C ASN A 336 -6.29 -5.84 0.56
N PRO A 337 -7.62 -5.65 0.47
CA PRO A 337 -8.45 -6.22 -0.58
C PRO A 337 -8.57 -5.35 -1.84
N ILE A 338 -8.04 -4.12 -1.83
CA ILE A 338 -8.28 -3.12 -2.89
C ILE A 338 -7.83 -3.63 -4.25
N LEU A 339 -6.66 -4.28 -4.34
CA LEU A 339 -6.17 -4.78 -5.61
C LEU A 339 -7.12 -5.81 -6.24
N ALA A 340 -7.69 -6.71 -5.44
CA ALA A 340 -8.69 -7.66 -5.92
C ALA A 340 -10.00 -6.96 -6.37
N ALA A 341 -10.43 -5.93 -5.64
CA ALA A 341 -11.58 -5.11 -6.00
C ALA A 341 -11.37 -4.35 -7.31
N LEU A 342 -10.20 -3.76 -7.55
CA LEU A 342 -9.83 -3.08 -8.78
C LEU A 342 -9.84 -4.02 -10.01
N HIS A 343 -9.54 -5.30 -9.80
CA HIS A 343 -9.68 -6.32 -10.85
C HIS A 343 -11.13 -6.79 -11.06
N GLY A 344 -12.07 -6.39 -10.20
CA GLY A 344 -13.48 -6.78 -10.25
C GLY A 344 -13.75 -8.16 -9.68
N CYS A 345 -12.82 -8.74 -8.93
CA CYS A 345 -13.01 -10.03 -8.30
C CYS A 345 -14.04 -9.95 -7.17
N LYS A 346 -14.85 -11.01 -7.01
CA LYS A 346 -15.64 -11.20 -5.80
C LYS A 346 -14.75 -11.65 -4.66
N ILE A 347 -14.80 -10.95 -3.55
CA ILE A 347 -13.85 -11.09 -2.46
C ILE A 347 -14.49 -11.82 -1.29
N TYR A 348 -13.82 -12.85 -0.77
CA TYR A 348 -14.16 -13.55 0.45
C TYR A 348 -13.10 -13.34 1.51
N HIS A 349 -13.52 -13.20 2.76
CA HIS A 349 -12.63 -13.04 3.90
C HIS A 349 -13.27 -13.63 5.16
N GLY A 350 -12.45 -14.00 6.14
CA GLY A 350 -12.93 -14.39 7.46
C GLY A 350 -13.24 -13.16 8.35
N PRO A 351 -13.71 -13.36 9.58
CA PRO A 351 -14.14 -12.27 10.48
C PRO A 351 -13.00 -11.42 11.03
N TYR A 352 -11.74 -11.83 10.84
CA TYR A 352 -10.59 -11.16 11.44
C TYR A 352 -9.90 -10.24 10.45
N VAL A 353 -10.44 -9.04 10.25
CA VAL A 353 -9.94 -8.03 9.28
C VAL A 353 -9.56 -6.71 9.93
N PHE A 354 -9.11 -6.76 11.18
CA PHE A 354 -8.84 -5.60 12.03
C PHE A 354 -8.03 -4.49 11.35
N ASN A 355 -6.97 -4.85 10.58
CA ASN A 355 -6.09 -3.87 9.95
C ASN A 355 -6.73 -3.10 8.78
N PHE A 356 -7.83 -3.63 8.20
CA PHE A 356 -8.48 -3.08 7.01
C PHE A 356 -10.01 -3.06 7.16
N LYS A 357 -10.51 -3.03 8.40
CA LYS A 357 -11.93 -3.15 8.72
C LYS A 357 -12.78 -2.15 7.94
N ASP A 358 -12.35 -0.89 7.90
CA ASP A 358 -12.99 0.20 7.18
C ASP A 358 -13.14 -0.09 5.67
N ILE A 359 -12.13 -0.70 5.06
CA ILE A 359 -12.15 -1.06 3.63
C ILE A 359 -13.09 -2.24 3.39
N TYR A 360 -13.07 -3.25 4.26
CA TYR A 360 -13.97 -4.39 4.13
C TYR A 360 -15.43 -4.01 4.35
N GLU A 361 -15.73 -3.13 5.32
CA GLU A 361 -17.07 -2.57 5.54
C GLU A 361 -17.55 -1.79 4.32
N PHE A 362 -16.68 -0.95 3.73
CA PHE A 362 -16.99 -0.22 2.51
C PHE A 362 -17.26 -1.16 1.33
N LEU A 363 -16.38 -2.13 1.05
CA LEU A 363 -16.56 -3.08 -0.05
C LEU A 363 -17.77 -4.01 0.19
N GLY A 364 -18.07 -4.36 1.44
CA GLY A 364 -19.24 -5.13 1.82
C GLY A 364 -20.55 -4.38 1.56
N SER A 365 -20.59 -3.07 1.84
CA SER A 365 -21.75 -2.22 1.52
C SER A 365 -22.03 -2.10 0.02
N LYS A 366 -21.04 -2.44 -0.83
CA LYS A 366 -21.14 -2.49 -2.29
C LYS A 366 -21.29 -3.92 -2.83
N GLU A 367 -21.50 -4.91 -1.96
CA GLU A 367 -21.63 -6.34 -2.30
C GLU A 367 -20.41 -6.93 -3.05
N ILE A 368 -19.24 -6.27 -2.96
CA ILE A 368 -17.99 -6.71 -3.61
C ILE A 368 -17.26 -7.71 -2.74
N CYS A 369 -17.32 -7.55 -1.41
CA CYS A 369 -16.76 -8.55 -0.49
C CYS A 369 -17.84 -9.15 0.41
N LYS A 370 -17.57 -10.39 0.84
CA LYS A 370 -18.43 -11.14 1.76
C LYS A 370 -17.58 -11.78 2.85
N GLU A 371 -17.98 -11.56 4.10
CA GLU A 371 -17.45 -12.31 5.24
C GLU A 371 -17.97 -13.74 5.20
N ILE A 372 -17.09 -14.69 5.49
CA ILE A 372 -17.42 -16.11 5.66
C ILE A 372 -17.04 -16.56 7.07
N VAL A 373 -17.83 -17.44 7.64
CA VAL A 373 -17.57 -17.96 8.99
C VAL A 373 -16.69 -19.21 8.99
N ASP A 374 -16.76 -20.01 7.92
CA ASP A 374 -16.02 -21.26 7.78
C ASP A 374 -15.74 -21.66 6.33
N VAL A 375 -15.08 -22.81 6.18
CA VAL A 375 -14.70 -23.38 4.89
C VAL A 375 -15.90 -23.89 4.09
N ASP A 376 -16.93 -24.39 4.73
CA ASP A 376 -18.10 -24.94 4.04
C ASP A 376 -18.94 -23.81 3.42
N GLU A 377 -19.06 -22.68 4.10
CA GLU A 377 -19.65 -21.48 3.52
C GLU A 377 -18.85 -20.96 2.33
N LEU A 378 -17.50 -20.96 2.41
CA LEU A 378 -16.65 -20.57 1.29
C LEU A 378 -16.88 -21.49 0.08
N ILE A 379 -16.95 -22.80 0.28
CA ILE A 379 -17.22 -23.77 -0.78
C ILE A 379 -18.58 -23.53 -1.43
N TYR A 380 -19.61 -23.28 -0.61
CA TYR A 380 -20.96 -22.99 -1.11
C TYR A 380 -20.95 -21.74 -2.01
N ASN A 381 -20.35 -20.65 -1.55
CA ASN A 381 -20.27 -19.40 -2.28
C ASN A 381 -19.47 -19.52 -3.58
N LEU A 382 -18.28 -20.13 -3.53
CA LEU A 382 -17.45 -20.35 -4.71
C LEU A 382 -18.16 -21.23 -5.76
N ASN A 383 -18.82 -22.31 -5.33
CA ASN A 383 -19.59 -23.16 -6.26
C ASN A 383 -20.73 -22.38 -6.94
N SER A 384 -21.37 -21.47 -6.23
CA SER A 384 -22.38 -20.58 -6.78
C SER A 384 -21.76 -19.60 -7.80
N ASP A 385 -20.63 -18.98 -7.46
CA ASP A 385 -19.94 -18.04 -8.35
C ASP A 385 -19.58 -18.67 -9.70
N PHE A 386 -19.06 -19.91 -9.69
CA PHE A 386 -18.68 -20.60 -10.93
C PHE A 386 -19.85 -21.07 -11.78
N LYS A 387 -21.08 -21.01 -11.27
CA LYS A 387 -22.32 -21.30 -12.03
C LYS A 387 -22.92 -20.04 -12.69
N ILE A 388 -22.63 -18.84 -12.18
CA ILE A 388 -23.21 -17.57 -12.65
C ILE A 388 -22.42 -17.05 -13.84
N ASN A 389 -23.09 -16.57 -14.89
CA ASN A 389 -22.46 -15.95 -16.08
C ASN A 389 -21.87 -14.55 -15.79
N GLU A 390 -20.92 -14.09 -16.61
CA GLU A 390 -19.95 -12.99 -16.43
C GLU A 390 -20.48 -11.57 -16.17
N LYS A 391 -21.80 -11.30 -16.26
CA LYS A 391 -22.33 -9.92 -16.17
C LYS A 391 -22.02 -9.15 -14.87
N ASN A 392 -21.89 -9.85 -13.74
CA ASN A 392 -21.71 -9.19 -12.44
C ASN A 392 -20.27 -8.68 -12.18
N VAL A 393 -19.27 -9.31 -12.77
CA VAL A 393 -17.84 -8.92 -12.62
C VAL A 393 -17.58 -7.55 -13.26
N THR A 394 -18.18 -7.28 -14.40
CA THR A 394 -18.01 -6.01 -15.13
C THR A 394 -18.57 -4.82 -14.36
N ASN A 395 -19.69 -5.00 -13.67
CA ASN A 395 -20.34 -3.93 -12.89
C ASN A 395 -19.52 -3.55 -11.65
N SER A 396 -18.97 -4.53 -10.91
CA SER A 396 -18.15 -4.27 -9.73
C SER A 396 -16.87 -3.53 -10.09
N LYS A 397 -16.21 -3.92 -11.18
CA LYS A 397 -14.99 -3.26 -11.67
C LYS A 397 -15.26 -1.81 -12.08
N LYS A 398 -16.36 -1.54 -12.80
CA LYS A 398 -16.75 -0.19 -13.19
C LYS A 398 -17.03 0.67 -11.95
N LEU A 399 -17.81 0.16 -11.01
CA LEU A 399 -18.13 0.87 -9.76
C LEU A 399 -16.86 1.26 -8.98
N ILE A 400 -15.89 0.36 -8.84
CA ILE A 400 -14.64 0.66 -8.12
C ILE A 400 -13.80 1.69 -8.87
N ASN A 401 -13.75 1.62 -10.21
CA ASN A 401 -13.04 2.61 -11.00
C ASN A 401 -13.69 4.00 -10.88
N ASP A 402 -15.02 4.09 -10.98
CA ASP A 402 -15.76 5.35 -10.84
C ASP A 402 -15.48 6.00 -9.46
N ILE A 403 -15.49 5.19 -8.39
CA ILE A 403 -15.14 5.64 -7.03
C ILE A 403 -13.67 6.13 -6.98
N GLY A 404 -12.75 5.40 -7.59
CA GLY A 404 -11.34 5.77 -7.62
C GLY A 404 -11.09 7.09 -8.37
N GLU A 405 -11.77 7.30 -9.50
CA GLU A 405 -11.71 8.54 -10.28
C GLU A 405 -12.28 9.74 -9.50
N GLU A 406 -13.40 9.57 -8.80
CA GLU A 406 -13.98 10.60 -7.94
C GLU A 406 -13.02 10.99 -6.80
N ILE A 407 -12.44 10.00 -6.10
CA ILE A 407 -11.47 10.24 -5.03
C ILE A 407 -10.25 10.99 -5.57
N LEU A 408 -9.72 10.57 -6.72
CA LEU A 408 -8.56 11.21 -7.34
C LEU A 408 -8.88 12.67 -7.73
N PHE A 409 -10.02 12.91 -8.38
CA PHE A 409 -10.46 14.24 -8.78
C PHE A 409 -10.60 15.18 -7.56
N ASN A 410 -11.29 14.74 -6.52
CA ASN A 410 -11.47 15.53 -5.30
C ASN A 410 -10.14 15.78 -4.58
N THR A 411 -9.22 14.80 -4.58
CA THR A 411 -7.88 14.93 -4.01
C THR A 411 -7.04 15.95 -4.79
N LEU A 412 -7.05 15.89 -6.12
CA LEU A 412 -6.32 16.83 -6.99
C LEU A 412 -6.83 18.26 -6.82
N ASN A 413 -8.14 18.46 -6.73
CA ASN A 413 -8.70 19.80 -6.47
C ASN A 413 -8.19 20.39 -5.16
N LYS A 414 -8.14 19.58 -4.08
CA LYS A 414 -7.60 20.01 -2.79
C LYS A 414 -6.10 20.28 -2.84
N ILE A 415 -5.34 19.45 -3.57
CA ILE A 415 -3.90 19.64 -3.76
C ILE A 415 -3.62 20.92 -4.55
N ASN A 416 -4.32 21.16 -5.66
CA ASN A 416 -4.13 22.36 -6.48
C ASN A 416 -4.41 23.64 -5.68
N SER A 417 -5.56 23.72 -4.98
CA SER A 417 -5.87 24.84 -4.09
C SER A 417 -4.82 25.01 -2.99
N PHE A 418 -4.25 23.93 -2.48
CA PHE A 418 -3.19 23.98 -1.46
C PHE A 418 -1.87 24.51 -2.01
N ILE A 419 -1.46 24.12 -3.23
CA ILE A 419 -0.24 24.60 -3.88
C ILE A 419 -0.36 26.05 -4.32
N SER A 420 -1.55 26.52 -4.75
CA SER A 420 -1.80 27.91 -5.16
C SER A 420 -1.92 28.89 -3.97
N ASN A 421 -1.84 28.42 -2.73
CA ASN A 421 -2.05 29.23 -1.51
C ASN A 421 -3.47 29.85 -1.38
N GLU A 422 -4.47 29.37 -2.10
CA GLU A 422 -5.88 29.77 -1.96
C GLU A 422 -6.52 29.26 -0.66
N TYR A 423 -5.74 28.68 0.21
CA TYR A 423 -6.15 28.04 1.48
C TYR A 423 -6.06 28.99 2.70
N LYS A 424 -5.74 30.25 2.49
CA LYS A 424 -5.68 31.23 3.60
C LYS A 424 -7.01 31.84 3.92
#